data_ca4ef237993e839304446820d2446110
#
_entry.id   ca4ef237993e839304446820d2446110
#
_cell.length_a   1.000
_cell.length_b   1.000
_cell.length_c   1.000
_cell.angle_alpha   90.00
_cell.angle_beta   90.00
_cell.angle_gamma   90.00
#
_symmetry.space_group_name_H-M   'P 1'
#
loop_
_entity.id
_entity.type
_entity.pdbx_description
1 polymer ?
#
loop_
_entity_poly.entity_id
_entity_poly.type
_entity_poly.pdbx_seq_one_letter_code
_entity_poly.pdbx_strand_id
1 'polypeptide(L)'
;MTVVIEARGLAKSYGATRALDSVSFSVEPGRIVGLIGPNGAGKTTALKAILGLTSFSGDLRVFGLDPRSQRDELMRDVCFIADVAVLPRWLRVAQAVDFVEHVHPRFDRSIAENFLAKTDIRRGSRVGQLSKGMVTQLHLALILAIDARLLVLDEPTLGLDLLYRRQFYDTLLNDYFDKERTILLTTHQVEEVEQLFTDVIFINHGKFTLNSSVEELGNRYQQLTVSSDNAARARELKPFYEREIFGRVAMYFEGRSAAELGAYGELRTPSIADLFVAKMQGGASS
;
A
#
# COMPACT_ATOMS: atom_id res chain seq x y z
N MET A 1 -21.61 5.90 7.37
CA MET A 1 -20.29 6.54 7.12
C MET A 1 -20.05 6.50 5.62
N THR A 2 -19.51 7.55 5.03
CA THR A 2 -19.31 7.62 3.57
C THR A 2 -18.02 6.89 3.24
N VAL A 3 -18.10 5.85 2.40
CA VAL A 3 -16.94 5.10 1.87
C VAL A 3 -15.96 6.06 1.18
N VAL A 4 -14.67 5.89 1.40
CA VAL A 4 -13.63 6.75 0.81
C VAL A 4 -13.41 6.41 -0.66
N ILE A 5 -13.29 5.12 -0.98
CA ILE A 5 -13.14 4.62 -2.35
C ILE A 5 -14.14 3.49 -2.56
N GLU A 6 -14.93 3.58 -3.61
CA GLU A 6 -15.83 2.50 -4.04
C GLU A 6 -15.61 2.23 -5.53
N ALA A 7 -15.24 1.00 -5.87
CA ALA A 7 -15.03 0.55 -7.25
C ALA A 7 -15.89 -0.68 -7.54
N ARG A 8 -16.56 -0.67 -8.69
CA ARG A 8 -17.39 -1.80 -9.18
C ARG A 8 -17.04 -2.07 -10.63
N GLY A 9 -16.49 -3.27 -10.89
CA GLY A 9 -16.10 -3.69 -12.22
C GLY A 9 -15.08 -2.77 -12.88
N LEU A 10 -14.18 -2.16 -12.09
CA LEU A 10 -13.16 -1.24 -12.59
C LEU A 10 -12.20 -1.99 -13.53
N ALA A 11 -12.11 -1.52 -14.77
CA ALA A 11 -11.23 -2.13 -15.77
C ALA A 11 -10.46 -1.09 -16.57
N LYS A 12 -9.23 -1.46 -16.97
CA LYS A 12 -8.34 -0.64 -17.79
C LYS A 12 -7.44 -1.49 -18.66
N SER A 13 -7.40 -1.12 -19.93
CA SER A 13 -6.47 -1.73 -20.88
C SER A 13 -5.55 -0.69 -21.52
N TYR A 14 -4.34 -1.09 -21.84
CA TYR A 14 -3.37 -0.36 -22.64
C TYR A 14 -3.02 -1.25 -23.86
N GLY A 15 -3.60 -0.91 -25.01
CA GLY A 15 -3.53 -1.79 -26.18
C GLY A 15 -4.12 -3.18 -25.86
N ALA A 16 -3.35 -4.24 -26.08
CA ALA A 16 -3.75 -5.61 -25.78
C ALA A 16 -3.60 -6.00 -24.30
N THR A 17 -2.90 -5.20 -23.48
CA THR A 17 -2.63 -5.53 -22.08
C THR A 17 -3.77 -5.04 -21.19
N ARG A 18 -4.44 -5.95 -20.50
CA ARG A 18 -5.46 -5.65 -19.50
C ARG A 18 -4.78 -5.39 -18.14
N ALA A 19 -4.58 -4.11 -17.82
CA ALA A 19 -3.91 -3.69 -16.60
C ALA A 19 -4.80 -3.77 -15.36
N LEU A 20 -6.13 -3.61 -15.52
CA LEU A 20 -7.15 -3.92 -14.52
C LEU A 20 -8.26 -4.71 -15.19
N ASP A 21 -8.69 -5.81 -14.57
CA ASP A 21 -9.66 -6.76 -15.12
C ASP A 21 -10.89 -6.87 -14.23
N SER A 22 -11.79 -5.89 -14.36
CA SER A 22 -13.10 -5.87 -13.67
C SER A 22 -13.00 -6.02 -12.15
N VAL A 23 -12.10 -5.25 -11.51
CA VAL A 23 -11.91 -5.32 -10.05
C VAL A 23 -12.99 -4.53 -9.31
N SER A 24 -13.41 -5.06 -8.16
CA SER A 24 -14.38 -4.40 -7.28
C SER A 24 -13.84 -4.40 -5.84
N PHE A 25 -13.91 -3.25 -5.18
CA PHE A 25 -13.45 -3.09 -3.79
C PHE A 25 -14.01 -1.80 -3.18
N SER A 26 -13.93 -1.73 -1.86
CA SER A 26 -14.24 -0.53 -1.08
C SER A 26 -13.15 -0.25 -0.06
N VAL A 27 -12.95 1.04 0.25
CA VAL A 27 -12.04 1.50 1.30
C VAL A 27 -12.83 2.40 2.24
N GLU A 28 -12.90 2.00 3.50
CA GLU A 28 -13.55 2.76 4.55
C GLU A 28 -12.65 3.88 5.09
N PRO A 29 -13.22 4.92 5.75
CA PRO A 29 -12.42 5.97 6.41
C PRO A 29 -11.55 5.40 7.54
N GLY A 30 -10.42 6.08 7.81
CA GLY A 30 -9.54 5.74 8.92
C GLY A 30 -8.82 4.41 8.73
N ARG A 31 -8.54 4.02 7.48
CA ARG A 31 -7.83 2.78 7.15
C ARG A 31 -6.47 3.05 6.53
N ILE A 32 -5.54 2.15 6.79
CA ILE A 32 -4.26 2.07 6.09
C ILE A 32 -4.31 0.82 5.21
N VAL A 33 -4.50 1.03 3.91
CA VAL A 33 -4.71 -0.04 2.92
C VAL A 33 -3.46 -0.30 2.13
N GLY A 34 -2.95 -1.52 2.19
CA GLY A 34 -1.84 -1.99 1.36
C GLY A 34 -2.35 -2.58 0.04
N LEU A 35 -2.07 -1.94 -1.10
CA LEU A 35 -2.27 -2.54 -2.42
C LEU A 35 -0.97 -3.23 -2.86
N ILE A 36 -0.94 -4.55 -2.71
CA ILE A 36 0.25 -5.39 -2.79
C ILE A 36 0.23 -6.22 -4.06
N GLY A 37 1.33 -6.24 -4.78
CA GLY A 37 1.46 -7.03 -6.01
C GLY A 37 2.82 -6.90 -6.66
N PRO A 38 3.19 -7.83 -7.56
CA PRO A 38 4.46 -7.74 -8.28
C PRO A 38 4.48 -6.53 -9.23
N ASN A 39 5.67 -6.22 -9.76
CA ASN A 39 5.81 -5.19 -10.77
C ASN A 39 4.97 -5.56 -12.01
N GLY A 40 4.25 -4.57 -12.55
CA GLY A 40 3.33 -4.80 -13.68
C GLY A 40 1.97 -5.40 -13.31
N ALA A 41 1.67 -5.67 -12.03
CA ALA A 41 0.39 -6.27 -11.62
C ALA A 41 -0.83 -5.36 -11.81
N GLY A 42 -0.62 -4.02 -11.96
CA GLY A 42 -1.70 -3.05 -12.13
C GLY A 42 -1.83 -2.02 -10.98
N LYS A 43 -0.95 -2.04 -9.96
CA LYS A 43 -0.98 -1.15 -8.80
C LYS A 43 -1.06 0.33 -9.19
N THR A 44 -0.04 0.84 -9.90
CA THR A 44 0.00 2.24 -10.38
C THR A 44 -1.19 2.59 -11.29
N THR A 45 -1.71 1.62 -12.05
CA THR A 45 -2.91 1.83 -12.89
C THR A 45 -4.14 2.04 -12.03
N ALA A 46 -4.31 1.27 -10.95
CA ALA A 46 -5.40 1.45 -9.99
C ALA A 46 -5.30 2.82 -9.31
N LEU A 47 -4.11 3.23 -8.85
CA LEU A 47 -3.91 4.56 -8.28
C LEU A 47 -4.22 5.67 -9.29
N LYS A 48 -3.77 5.56 -10.54
CA LYS A 48 -4.08 6.54 -11.59
C LYS A 48 -5.56 6.64 -11.89
N ALA A 49 -6.31 5.54 -11.82
CA ALA A 49 -7.76 5.56 -11.97
C ALA A 49 -8.43 6.30 -10.81
N ILE A 50 -8.07 5.96 -9.56
CA ILE A 50 -8.56 6.62 -8.33
C ILE A 50 -8.32 8.14 -8.35
N LEU A 51 -7.16 8.56 -8.89
CA LEU A 51 -6.77 9.97 -8.98
C LEU A 51 -7.32 10.69 -10.23
N GLY A 52 -8.09 10.02 -11.09
CA GLY A 52 -8.58 10.61 -12.34
C GLY A 52 -7.46 10.94 -13.36
N LEU A 53 -6.32 10.24 -13.26
CA LEU A 53 -5.15 10.43 -14.15
C LEU A 53 -5.16 9.51 -15.37
N THR A 54 -6.12 8.60 -15.46
CA THR A 54 -6.30 7.71 -16.62
C THR A 54 -7.78 7.41 -16.85
N SER A 55 -8.15 7.17 -18.10
CA SER A 55 -9.49 6.66 -18.41
C SER A 55 -9.63 5.20 -17.98
N PHE A 56 -10.84 4.82 -17.57
CA PHE A 56 -11.20 3.47 -17.15
C PHE A 56 -12.66 3.18 -17.50
N SER A 57 -13.05 1.92 -17.46
CA SER A 57 -14.45 1.47 -17.51
C SER A 57 -14.89 0.92 -16.16
N GLY A 58 -16.18 0.77 -15.95
CA GLY A 58 -16.78 0.45 -14.66
C GLY A 58 -17.17 1.70 -13.87
N ASP A 59 -17.63 1.50 -12.64
CA ASP A 59 -17.98 2.58 -11.72
C ASP A 59 -16.89 2.74 -10.65
N LEU A 60 -16.44 3.98 -10.45
CA LEU A 60 -15.46 4.34 -9.43
C LEU A 60 -15.86 5.67 -8.81
N ARG A 61 -15.97 5.66 -7.50
CA ARG A 61 -16.25 6.85 -6.69
C ARG A 61 -15.17 7.01 -5.63
N VAL A 62 -14.72 8.24 -5.46
CA VAL A 62 -13.82 8.62 -4.37
C VAL A 62 -14.46 9.78 -3.62
N PHE A 63 -14.77 9.60 -2.35
CA PHE A 63 -15.63 10.50 -1.57
C PHE A 63 -17.00 10.77 -2.24
N GLY A 64 -17.53 9.79 -3.01
CA GLY A 64 -18.74 9.93 -3.80
C GLY A 64 -18.58 10.65 -5.14
N LEU A 65 -17.41 11.24 -5.44
CA LEU A 65 -17.08 11.94 -6.66
C LEU A 65 -16.59 10.98 -7.75
N ASP A 66 -16.94 11.25 -9.02
CA ASP A 66 -16.38 10.54 -10.18
C ASP A 66 -15.02 11.17 -10.56
N PRO A 67 -13.89 10.43 -10.44
CA PRO A 67 -12.57 10.97 -10.71
C PRO A 67 -12.38 11.47 -12.17
N ARG A 68 -13.20 11.00 -13.12
CA ARG A 68 -13.11 11.40 -14.54
C ARG A 68 -13.65 12.80 -14.79
N SER A 69 -14.69 13.20 -14.06
CA SER A 69 -15.41 14.45 -14.29
C SER A 69 -15.28 15.47 -13.16
N GLN A 70 -14.94 15.01 -11.94
CA GLN A 70 -14.90 15.85 -10.73
C GLN A 70 -13.49 15.86 -10.09
N ARG A 71 -12.44 15.67 -10.91
CA ARG A 71 -11.08 15.57 -10.42
C ARG A 71 -10.62 16.80 -9.62
N ASP A 72 -10.95 17.99 -10.06
CA ASP A 72 -10.50 19.23 -9.40
C ASP A 72 -11.10 19.37 -8.00
N GLU A 73 -12.35 18.93 -7.80
CA GLU A 73 -12.99 18.87 -6.50
C GLU A 73 -12.35 17.77 -5.63
N LEU A 74 -12.15 16.58 -6.20
CA LEU A 74 -11.54 15.45 -5.56
C LEU A 74 -10.15 15.78 -4.99
N MET A 75 -9.30 16.43 -5.80
CA MET A 75 -7.90 16.72 -5.42
C MET A 75 -7.76 17.74 -4.28
N ARG A 76 -8.82 18.36 -3.82
CA ARG A 76 -8.82 19.20 -2.60
C ARG A 76 -8.68 18.36 -1.33
N ASP A 77 -9.13 17.11 -1.37
CA ASP A 77 -9.13 16.17 -0.24
C ASP A 77 -8.09 15.05 -0.39
N VAL A 78 -7.30 15.07 -1.48
CA VAL A 78 -6.34 14.01 -1.79
C VAL A 78 -4.92 14.57 -1.89
N CYS A 79 -3.98 13.94 -1.18
CA CYS A 79 -2.55 14.10 -1.39
C CYS A 79 -2.00 12.87 -2.11
N PHE A 80 -1.24 13.07 -3.18
CA PHE A 80 -0.61 11.98 -3.93
C PHE A 80 0.90 12.16 -4.04
N ILE A 81 1.61 11.10 -3.73
CA ILE A 81 3.05 10.99 -3.96
C ILE A 81 3.30 9.80 -4.86
N ALA A 82 3.79 10.10 -6.05
CA ALA A 82 4.25 9.10 -7.00
C ALA A 82 5.61 8.52 -6.57
N ASP A 83 5.94 7.35 -7.14
CA ASP A 83 7.24 6.72 -7.00
C ASP A 83 8.39 7.73 -7.18
N VAL A 84 9.26 7.71 -6.21
CA VAL A 84 10.57 8.36 -6.10
C VAL A 84 10.75 9.72 -6.80
N ALA A 85 10.88 10.75 -5.97
CA ALA A 85 11.56 12.02 -6.27
C ALA A 85 11.02 12.80 -7.49
N VAL A 86 9.73 13.12 -7.45
CA VAL A 86 9.09 13.95 -8.50
C VAL A 86 9.53 15.42 -8.42
N LEU A 87 10.18 15.84 -7.33
CA LEU A 87 10.66 17.21 -7.23
C LEU A 87 11.83 17.47 -8.19
N PRO A 88 11.73 18.48 -9.08
CA PRO A 88 12.80 18.80 -10.03
C PRO A 88 14.12 19.06 -9.31
N ARG A 89 15.21 18.45 -9.78
CA ARG A 89 16.53 18.55 -9.13
C ARG A 89 17.08 19.99 -9.07
N TRP A 90 16.66 20.86 -9.96
CA TRP A 90 17.03 22.27 -9.97
C TRP A 90 16.25 23.13 -8.97
N LEU A 91 15.10 22.66 -8.50
CA LEU A 91 14.23 23.38 -7.58
C LEU A 91 14.90 23.55 -6.21
N ARG A 92 14.74 24.73 -5.59
CA ARG A 92 15.18 24.94 -4.22
C ARG A 92 14.13 24.45 -3.23
N VAL A 93 14.57 24.04 -2.02
CA VAL A 93 13.67 23.59 -0.96
C VAL A 93 12.59 24.63 -0.65
N ALA A 94 12.97 25.91 -0.50
CA ALA A 94 12.01 26.99 -0.31
C ALA A 94 10.98 27.07 -1.44
N GLN A 95 11.44 26.95 -2.69
CA GLN A 95 10.55 26.97 -3.86
C GLN A 95 9.60 25.76 -3.93
N ALA A 96 10.03 24.58 -3.41
CA ALA A 96 9.16 23.42 -3.31
C ALA A 96 8.02 23.68 -2.31
N VAL A 97 8.32 24.26 -1.15
CA VAL A 97 7.32 24.66 -0.16
C VAL A 97 6.37 25.70 -0.74
N ASP A 98 6.93 26.77 -1.36
CA ASP A 98 6.12 27.83 -2.01
C ASP A 98 5.19 27.25 -3.08
N PHE A 99 5.67 26.32 -3.90
CA PHE A 99 4.89 25.68 -4.96
C PHE A 99 3.71 24.92 -4.40
N VAL A 100 3.94 24.06 -3.38
CA VAL A 100 2.86 23.25 -2.81
C VAL A 100 1.82 24.13 -2.12
N GLU A 101 2.25 25.19 -1.41
CA GLU A 101 1.34 26.17 -0.79
C GLU A 101 0.42 26.84 -1.81
N HIS A 102 0.94 27.17 -3.00
CA HIS A 102 0.12 27.80 -4.06
C HIS A 102 -0.81 26.83 -4.79
N VAL A 103 -0.47 25.52 -4.78
CA VAL A 103 -1.23 24.52 -5.52
C VAL A 103 -2.26 23.81 -4.64
N HIS A 104 -1.95 23.56 -3.37
CA HIS A 104 -2.84 22.79 -2.50
C HIS A 104 -3.57 23.70 -1.49
N PRO A 105 -4.93 23.80 -1.55
CA PRO A 105 -5.69 24.75 -0.74
C PRO A 105 -5.65 24.48 0.77
N ARG A 106 -5.27 23.25 1.18
CA ARG A 106 -5.17 22.84 2.58
C ARG A 106 -3.72 22.65 3.03
N PHE A 107 -2.78 23.38 2.45
CA PHE A 107 -1.39 23.34 2.86
C PHE A 107 -1.13 24.33 4.00
N ASP A 108 -0.55 23.85 5.09
CA ASP A 108 -0.09 24.70 6.21
C ASP A 108 1.44 24.80 6.16
N ARG A 109 1.93 25.97 5.72
CA ARG A 109 3.37 26.26 5.64
C ARG A 109 4.07 26.09 6.97
N SER A 110 3.41 26.42 8.08
CA SER A 110 4.03 26.38 9.41
C SER A 110 4.41 24.95 9.80
N ILE A 111 3.60 23.97 9.43
CA ILE A 111 3.89 22.54 9.65
C ILE A 111 5.13 22.11 8.85
N ALA A 112 5.19 22.45 7.57
CA ALA A 112 6.35 22.13 6.72
C ALA A 112 7.64 22.74 7.26
N GLU A 113 7.60 24.03 7.63
CA GLU A 113 8.76 24.76 8.15
C GLU A 113 9.23 24.20 9.50
N ASN A 114 8.29 23.89 10.39
CA ASN A 114 8.58 23.30 11.69
C ASN A 114 9.21 21.91 11.56
N PHE A 115 8.77 21.11 10.58
CA PHE A 115 9.39 19.82 10.30
C PHE A 115 10.82 20.01 9.75
N LEU A 116 10.98 20.86 8.74
CA LEU A 116 12.30 21.13 8.13
C LEU A 116 13.30 21.72 9.10
N ALA A 117 12.86 22.52 10.07
CA ALA A 117 13.72 23.10 11.11
C ALA A 117 14.37 22.04 12.02
N LYS A 118 13.81 20.83 12.08
CA LYS A 118 14.36 19.68 12.82
C LYS A 118 15.32 18.82 11.99
N THR A 119 15.61 19.23 10.74
CA THR A 119 16.48 18.51 9.80
C THR A 119 17.70 19.35 9.43
N ASP A 120 18.70 18.71 8.81
CA ASP A 120 19.86 19.41 8.27
C ASP A 120 19.59 20.06 6.88
N ILE A 121 18.34 20.10 6.45
CA ILE A 121 17.95 20.61 5.14
C ILE A 121 17.92 22.14 5.16
N ARG A 122 18.80 22.75 4.35
CA ARG A 122 18.82 24.21 4.19
C ARG A 122 17.80 24.65 3.14
N ARG A 123 16.99 25.66 3.45
CA ARG A 123 15.95 26.20 2.53
C ARG A 123 16.48 26.63 1.16
N GLY A 124 17.73 27.11 1.11
CA GLY A 124 18.41 27.53 -0.12
C GLY A 124 18.99 26.39 -0.95
N SER A 125 19.11 25.17 -0.41
CA SER A 125 19.67 24.02 -1.12
C SER A 125 18.77 23.61 -2.29
N ARG A 126 19.40 23.14 -3.38
CA ARG A 126 18.65 22.52 -4.49
C ARG A 126 18.33 21.07 -4.14
N VAL A 127 17.18 20.57 -4.59
CA VAL A 127 16.78 19.16 -4.41
C VAL A 127 17.87 18.20 -4.91
N GLY A 128 18.51 18.50 -6.02
CA GLY A 128 19.59 17.68 -6.57
C GLY A 128 20.89 17.65 -5.73
N GLN A 129 21.01 18.49 -4.69
CA GLN A 129 22.14 18.52 -3.75
C GLN A 129 21.83 17.76 -2.45
N LEU A 130 20.57 17.36 -2.24
CA LEU A 130 20.12 16.62 -1.08
C LEU A 130 20.50 15.14 -1.24
N SER A 131 20.83 14.48 -0.12
CA SER A 131 20.90 13.03 -0.07
C SER A 131 19.51 12.42 -0.28
N LYS A 132 19.41 11.13 -0.61
CA LYS A 132 18.12 10.44 -0.76
C LYS A 132 17.27 10.58 0.52
N GLY A 133 17.87 10.38 1.69
CA GLY A 133 17.18 10.55 2.98
C GLY A 133 16.67 11.98 3.19
N MET A 134 17.46 13.00 2.83
CA MET A 134 17.01 14.41 2.91
C MET A 134 15.87 14.71 1.93
N VAL A 135 15.88 14.12 0.73
CA VAL A 135 14.75 14.25 -0.22
C VAL A 135 13.49 13.64 0.38
N THR A 136 13.61 12.48 1.03
CA THR A 136 12.48 11.85 1.74
C THR A 136 11.96 12.71 2.88
N GLN A 137 12.85 13.30 3.69
CA GLN A 137 12.44 14.23 4.74
C GLN A 137 11.74 15.47 4.18
N LEU A 138 12.20 16.00 3.03
CA LEU A 138 11.50 17.08 2.34
C LEU A 138 10.10 16.65 1.88
N HIS A 139 9.96 15.45 1.31
CA HIS A 139 8.63 14.93 0.94
C HIS A 139 7.72 14.78 2.16
N LEU A 140 8.25 14.25 3.28
CA LEU A 140 7.47 14.16 4.53
C LEU A 140 7.02 15.53 5.01
N ALA A 141 7.91 16.54 5.00
CA ALA A 141 7.56 17.89 5.39
C ALA A 141 6.38 18.45 4.57
N LEU A 142 6.38 18.18 3.26
CA LEU A 142 5.32 18.62 2.35
C LEU A 142 4.02 17.84 2.57
N ILE A 143 4.10 16.51 2.80
CA ILE A 143 2.92 15.66 3.07
C ILE A 143 2.24 16.06 4.38
N LEU A 144 3.01 16.15 5.47
CA LEU A 144 2.49 16.47 6.80
C LEU A 144 1.78 17.82 6.83
N ALA A 145 2.22 18.74 5.97
CA ALA A 145 1.64 20.08 5.84
C ALA A 145 0.33 20.11 5.04
N ILE A 146 -0.05 19.02 4.37
CA ILE A 146 -1.30 18.93 3.63
C ILE A 146 -2.35 18.22 4.48
N ASP A 147 -3.42 18.92 4.83
CA ASP A 147 -4.58 18.34 5.52
C ASP A 147 -5.48 17.61 4.50
N ALA A 148 -5.03 16.44 4.02
CA ALA A 148 -5.77 15.61 3.10
C ALA A 148 -6.49 14.47 3.85
N ARG A 149 -7.72 14.14 3.39
CA ARG A 149 -8.51 13.02 3.91
C ARG A 149 -8.06 11.67 3.35
N LEU A 150 -7.46 11.68 2.15
CA LEU A 150 -6.89 10.50 1.50
C LEU A 150 -5.45 10.79 1.07
N LEU A 151 -4.52 10.04 1.61
CA LEU A 151 -3.13 10.03 1.17
C LEU A 151 -2.88 8.80 0.29
N VAL A 152 -2.46 9.03 -0.94
CA VAL A 152 -2.12 7.97 -1.90
C VAL A 152 -0.60 7.95 -2.11
N LEU A 153 0.02 6.80 -1.88
CA LEU A 153 1.47 6.61 -1.94
C LEU A 153 1.80 5.47 -2.91
N ASP A 154 2.51 5.77 -4.00
CA ASP A 154 2.96 4.76 -4.96
C ASP A 154 4.44 4.44 -4.69
N GLU A 155 4.72 3.27 -4.07
CA GLU A 155 6.07 2.77 -3.72
C GLU A 155 6.96 3.85 -3.00
N PRO A 156 6.48 4.53 -1.95
CA PRO A 156 7.06 5.80 -1.46
C PRO A 156 8.46 5.68 -0.88
N THR A 157 8.92 4.47 -0.57
CA THR A 157 10.24 4.22 0.04
C THR A 157 11.19 3.46 -0.88
N LEU A 158 10.83 3.32 -2.16
CA LEU A 158 11.67 2.61 -3.13
C LEU A 158 13.04 3.28 -3.25
N GLY A 159 14.10 2.48 -3.10
CA GLY A 159 15.49 2.97 -3.18
C GLY A 159 16.01 3.70 -1.94
N LEU A 160 15.24 3.76 -0.85
CA LEU A 160 15.73 4.18 0.47
C LEU A 160 16.42 3.01 1.18
N ASP A 161 17.38 3.35 2.03
CA ASP A 161 17.91 2.37 2.99
C ASP A 161 16.90 2.12 4.14
N LEU A 162 17.14 1.05 4.87
CA LEU A 162 16.23 0.57 5.93
C LEU A 162 15.93 1.64 7.00
N LEU A 163 16.93 2.45 7.38
CA LEU A 163 16.78 3.45 8.43
C LEU A 163 15.81 4.56 8.01
N TYR A 164 16.03 5.15 6.82
CA TYR A 164 15.16 6.22 6.30
C TYR A 164 13.76 5.72 5.97
N ARG A 165 13.63 4.47 5.52
CA ARG A 165 12.35 3.83 5.26
C ARG A 165 11.53 3.69 6.54
N ARG A 166 12.16 3.19 7.60
CA ARG A 166 11.52 3.07 8.91
C ARG A 166 11.11 4.44 9.45
N GLN A 167 12.00 5.43 9.39
CA GLN A 167 11.70 6.79 9.81
C GLN A 167 10.52 7.39 9.03
N PHE A 168 10.43 7.13 7.72
CA PHE A 168 9.29 7.58 6.89
C PHE A 168 7.97 7.05 7.43
N TYR A 169 7.88 5.75 7.68
CA TYR A 169 6.64 5.12 8.14
C TYR A 169 6.32 5.49 9.59
N ASP A 170 7.31 5.56 10.47
CA ASP A 170 7.11 5.99 11.86
C ASP A 170 6.54 7.42 11.91
N THR A 171 7.08 8.33 11.11
CA THR A 171 6.58 9.71 11.00
C THR A 171 5.16 9.75 10.42
N LEU A 172 4.90 8.95 9.37
CA LEU A 172 3.57 8.88 8.76
C LEU A 172 2.50 8.40 9.75
N LEU A 173 2.83 7.41 10.57
CA LEU A 173 1.91 6.87 11.57
C LEU A 173 1.69 7.79 12.75
N ASN A 174 2.77 8.37 13.29
CA ASN A 174 2.71 9.11 14.54
C ASN A 174 2.28 10.57 14.35
N ASP A 175 2.65 11.18 13.22
CA ASP A 175 2.49 12.62 13.00
C ASP A 175 1.39 12.94 11.96
N TYR A 176 1.01 11.98 11.10
CA TYR A 176 0.03 12.23 10.04
C TYR A 176 -1.27 11.43 10.20
N PHE A 177 -1.16 10.12 10.48
CA PHE A 177 -2.33 9.23 10.50
C PHE A 177 -3.19 9.47 11.75
N ASP A 178 -4.49 9.61 11.52
CA ASP A 178 -5.52 9.62 12.56
C ASP A 178 -6.75 8.83 12.06
N LYS A 179 -7.80 8.74 12.90
CA LYS A 179 -9.02 7.99 12.56
C LYS A 179 -9.87 8.60 11.43
N GLU A 180 -9.57 9.81 11.02
CA GLU A 180 -10.30 10.52 9.96
C GLU A 180 -9.59 10.42 8.60
N ARG A 181 -8.26 10.21 8.62
CA ARG A 181 -7.43 10.11 7.43
C ARG A 181 -7.29 8.67 6.96
N THR A 182 -7.31 8.49 5.66
CA THR A 182 -7.13 7.20 5.01
C THR A 182 -5.84 7.21 4.21
N ILE A 183 -5.07 6.12 4.27
CA ILE A 183 -3.83 5.95 3.51
C ILE A 183 -4.00 4.77 2.57
N LEU A 184 -3.75 4.97 1.29
CA LEU A 184 -3.63 3.91 0.29
C LEU A 184 -2.19 3.85 -0.19
N LEU A 185 -1.51 2.77 0.13
CA LEU A 185 -0.09 2.56 -0.13
C LEU A 185 0.12 1.38 -1.06
N THR A 186 0.87 1.58 -2.16
CA THR A 186 1.34 0.44 -2.96
C THR A 186 2.73 0.02 -2.52
N THR A 187 2.97 -1.28 -2.50
CA THR A 187 4.31 -1.85 -2.27
C THR A 187 4.45 -3.23 -2.90
N HIS A 188 5.67 -3.60 -3.21
CA HIS A 188 6.08 -4.97 -3.49
C HIS A 188 7.00 -5.53 -2.38
N GLN A 189 7.39 -4.70 -1.39
CA GLN A 189 8.21 -5.04 -0.23
C GLN A 189 7.35 -5.12 1.04
N VAL A 190 6.53 -6.16 1.14
CA VAL A 190 5.48 -6.29 2.16
C VAL A 190 6.06 -6.42 3.56
N GLU A 191 7.13 -7.22 3.73
CA GLU A 191 7.74 -7.57 5.01
C GLU A 191 8.13 -6.36 5.87
N GLU A 192 8.40 -5.22 5.23
CA GLU A 192 8.88 -4.03 5.90
C GLU A 192 7.74 -3.13 6.43
N VAL A 193 6.53 -3.32 5.89
CA VAL A 193 5.40 -2.41 6.13
C VAL A 193 4.11 -3.12 6.54
N GLU A 194 4.11 -4.43 6.62
CA GLU A 194 2.90 -5.20 6.93
C GLU A 194 2.26 -4.83 8.28
N GLN A 195 3.08 -4.41 9.24
CA GLN A 195 2.61 -3.99 10.58
C GLN A 195 1.80 -2.69 10.55
N LEU A 196 1.84 -1.92 9.45
CA LEU A 196 1.11 -0.67 9.30
C LEU A 196 -0.31 -0.87 8.81
N PHE A 197 -0.57 -1.97 8.10
CA PHE A 197 -1.82 -2.16 7.41
C PHE A 197 -2.98 -2.54 8.34
N THR A 198 -4.10 -1.88 8.14
CA THR A 198 -5.39 -2.31 8.68
C THR A 198 -6.10 -3.25 7.70
N ASP A 199 -5.88 -3.03 6.41
CA ASP A 199 -6.49 -3.78 5.31
C ASP A 199 -5.47 -4.02 4.19
N VAL A 200 -5.63 -5.12 3.46
CA VAL A 200 -4.77 -5.44 2.33
C VAL A 200 -5.57 -5.90 1.11
N ILE A 201 -5.10 -5.49 -0.06
CA ILE A 201 -5.60 -5.92 -1.35
C ILE A 201 -4.42 -6.52 -2.14
N PHE A 202 -4.51 -7.80 -2.49
CA PHE A 202 -3.52 -8.43 -3.36
C PHE A 202 -3.97 -8.32 -4.80
N ILE A 203 -3.07 -7.83 -5.66
CA ILE A 203 -3.31 -7.72 -7.10
C ILE A 203 -2.29 -8.54 -7.88
N ASN A 204 -2.79 -9.32 -8.85
CA ASN A 204 -1.97 -10.08 -9.78
C ASN A 204 -2.60 -10.07 -11.16
N HIS A 205 -1.80 -9.74 -12.20
CA HIS A 205 -2.28 -9.66 -13.59
C HIS A 205 -3.60 -8.90 -13.74
N GLY A 206 -3.72 -7.75 -13.07
CA GLY A 206 -4.90 -6.89 -13.13
C GLY A 206 -6.11 -7.39 -12.35
N LYS A 207 -6.03 -8.51 -11.63
CA LYS A 207 -7.11 -9.08 -10.82
C LYS A 207 -6.80 -8.97 -9.34
N PHE A 208 -7.82 -8.70 -8.54
CA PHE A 208 -7.70 -8.78 -7.09
C PHE A 208 -7.87 -10.23 -6.64
N THR A 209 -6.82 -10.78 -6.04
CA THR A 209 -6.80 -12.17 -5.56
C THR A 209 -7.16 -12.28 -4.09
N LEU A 210 -7.07 -11.16 -3.35
CA LEU A 210 -7.48 -11.04 -1.96
C LEU A 210 -7.86 -9.58 -1.68
N ASN A 211 -8.90 -9.38 -0.88
CA ASN A 211 -9.31 -8.10 -0.30
C ASN A 211 -9.90 -8.38 1.08
N SER A 212 -9.20 -7.98 2.15
CA SER A 212 -9.61 -8.32 3.51
C SER A 212 -8.94 -7.40 4.54
N SER A 213 -9.55 -7.24 5.71
CA SER A 213 -8.89 -6.67 6.86
C SER A 213 -7.79 -7.61 7.38
N VAL A 214 -6.76 -7.05 8.01
CA VAL A 214 -5.67 -7.86 8.62
C VAL A 214 -6.20 -8.74 9.75
N GLU A 215 -7.21 -8.25 10.49
CA GLU A 215 -7.88 -9.02 11.55
C GLU A 215 -8.58 -10.26 10.97
N GLU A 216 -9.33 -10.10 9.87
CA GLU A 216 -9.99 -11.24 9.20
C GLU A 216 -8.98 -12.24 8.65
N LEU A 217 -7.82 -11.79 8.16
CA LEU A 217 -6.77 -12.69 7.69
C LEU A 217 -6.26 -13.59 8.81
N GLY A 218 -6.05 -13.03 10.01
CA GLY A 218 -5.62 -13.80 11.18
C GLY A 218 -6.59 -14.90 11.58
N ASN A 219 -7.88 -14.68 11.37
CA ASN A 219 -8.94 -15.65 11.67
C ASN A 219 -9.13 -16.69 10.54
N ARG A 220 -8.88 -16.31 9.29
CA ARG A 220 -9.17 -17.12 8.10
C ARG A 220 -8.02 -18.00 7.67
N TYR A 221 -6.77 -17.58 7.89
CA TYR A 221 -5.58 -18.29 7.40
C TYR A 221 -4.72 -18.79 8.55
N GLN A 222 -4.26 -20.04 8.42
CA GLN A 222 -3.36 -20.68 9.36
C GLN A 222 -2.14 -21.23 8.64
N GLN A 223 -0.98 -21.09 9.25
CA GLN A 223 0.26 -21.74 8.81
C GLN A 223 0.62 -22.85 9.80
N LEU A 224 0.72 -24.07 9.30
CA LEU A 224 1.16 -25.23 10.04
C LEU A 224 2.60 -25.58 9.61
N THR A 225 3.50 -25.69 10.56
CA THR A 225 4.88 -26.14 10.31
C THR A 225 5.05 -27.54 10.88
N VAL A 226 5.40 -28.48 10.01
CA VAL A 226 5.58 -29.91 10.36
C VAL A 226 6.99 -30.39 10.02
N SER A 227 7.45 -31.47 10.68
CA SER A 227 8.64 -32.19 10.23
C SER A 227 8.35 -32.93 8.92
N SER A 228 9.38 -33.22 8.14
CA SER A 228 9.25 -33.95 6.87
C SER A 228 8.54 -35.30 7.04
N ASP A 229 8.75 -35.98 8.17
CA ASP A 229 8.12 -37.27 8.46
C ASP A 229 6.61 -37.18 8.66
N ASN A 230 6.12 -36.05 9.21
CA ASN A 230 4.69 -35.79 9.44
C ASN A 230 3.99 -35.10 8.26
N ALA A 231 4.77 -34.65 7.26
CA ALA A 231 4.24 -33.88 6.14
C ALA A 231 3.22 -34.66 5.31
N ALA A 232 3.42 -35.96 5.09
CA ALA A 232 2.48 -36.79 4.34
C ALA A 232 1.07 -36.80 4.97
N ARG A 233 1.01 -36.95 6.30
CA ARG A 233 -0.25 -36.94 7.06
C ARG A 233 -0.92 -35.57 7.06
N ALA A 234 -0.14 -34.49 7.16
CA ALA A 234 -0.65 -33.13 7.15
C ALA A 234 -1.19 -32.71 5.76
N ARG A 235 -0.64 -33.26 4.65
CA ARG A 235 -1.15 -33.04 3.28
C ARG A 235 -2.57 -33.56 3.05
N GLU A 236 -3.02 -34.56 3.82
CA GLU A 236 -4.40 -35.07 3.77
C GLU A 236 -5.41 -33.97 4.11
N LEU A 237 -5.00 -32.95 4.89
CA LEU A 237 -5.82 -31.79 5.23
C LEU A 237 -5.96 -30.77 4.08
N LYS A 238 -5.29 -31.02 2.92
CA LYS A 238 -5.35 -30.23 1.69
C LYS A 238 -4.93 -28.76 1.89
N PRO A 239 -3.67 -28.49 2.21
CA PRO A 239 -3.15 -27.13 2.20
C PRO A 239 -3.30 -26.52 0.79
N PHE A 240 -3.61 -25.23 0.69
CA PHE A 240 -3.67 -24.56 -0.62
C PHE A 240 -2.28 -24.19 -1.15
N TYR A 241 -1.27 -24.17 -0.25
CA TYR A 241 0.14 -23.94 -0.59
C TYR A 241 1.06 -24.62 0.45
N GLU A 242 2.21 -25.08 0.01
CA GLU A 242 3.27 -25.56 0.90
C GLU A 242 4.65 -25.16 0.40
N ARG A 243 5.59 -25.00 1.32
CA ARG A 243 7.01 -24.81 1.01
C ARG A 243 7.90 -25.55 2.01
N GLU A 244 9.02 -26.05 1.53
CA GLU A 244 10.03 -26.65 2.40
C GLU A 244 10.99 -25.58 2.93
N ILE A 245 11.30 -25.61 4.23
CA ILE A 245 12.17 -24.68 4.93
C ILE A 245 13.07 -25.47 5.88
N PHE A 246 14.35 -25.62 5.56
CA PHE A 246 15.34 -26.28 6.40
C PHE A 246 14.89 -27.66 6.94
N GLY A 247 14.39 -28.54 6.06
CA GLY A 247 13.93 -29.87 6.43
C GLY A 247 12.60 -29.93 7.21
N ARG A 248 11.87 -28.81 7.28
CA ARG A 248 10.50 -28.74 7.76
C ARG A 248 9.60 -28.28 6.61
N VAL A 249 8.32 -28.57 6.68
CA VAL A 249 7.33 -28.15 5.68
C VAL A 249 6.36 -27.17 6.30
N ALA A 250 6.30 -25.97 5.74
CA ALA A 250 5.29 -24.97 6.09
C ALA A 250 4.11 -25.11 5.12
N MET A 251 2.94 -25.39 5.65
CA MET A 251 1.67 -25.59 4.94
C MET A 251 0.67 -24.50 5.29
N TYR A 252 -0.04 -23.98 4.29
CA TYR A 252 -0.97 -22.87 4.45
C TYR A 252 -2.39 -23.35 4.21
N PHE A 253 -3.28 -23.01 5.15
CA PHE A 253 -4.67 -23.44 5.15
C PHE A 253 -5.59 -22.22 5.18
N GLU A 254 -6.74 -22.34 4.50
CA GLU A 254 -7.81 -21.36 4.50
C GLU A 254 -9.08 -21.99 5.11
N GLY A 255 -9.69 -21.30 6.08
CA GLY A 255 -10.95 -21.73 6.70
C GLY A 255 -10.83 -22.95 7.61
N ARG A 256 -9.61 -23.33 8.03
CA ARG A 256 -9.38 -24.41 9.01
C ARG A 256 -9.16 -23.84 10.40
N SER A 257 -9.72 -24.46 11.39
CA SER A 257 -9.54 -24.04 12.77
C SER A 257 -8.17 -24.46 13.33
N ALA A 258 -7.66 -23.69 14.31
CA ALA A 258 -6.44 -24.05 15.02
C ALA A 258 -6.56 -25.41 15.75
N ALA A 259 -7.76 -25.77 16.22
CA ALA A 259 -8.01 -27.04 16.88
C ALA A 259 -7.85 -28.24 15.94
N GLU A 260 -8.27 -28.12 14.67
CA GLU A 260 -8.11 -29.17 13.66
C GLU A 260 -6.65 -29.38 13.26
N LEU A 261 -5.87 -28.30 13.19
CA LEU A 261 -4.50 -28.35 12.70
C LEU A 261 -3.47 -28.61 13.79
N GLY A 262 -3.75 -28.22 15.04
CA GLY A 262 -2.79 -28.23 16.15
C GLY A 262 -2.23 -29.60 16.54
N ALA A 263 -2.93 -30.68 16.19
CA ALA A 263 -2.45 -32.04 16.43
C ALA A 263 -1.30 -32.48 15.50
N TYR A 264 -1.02 -31.71 14.42
CA TYR A 264 -0.07 -32.10 13.38
C TYR A 264 1.28 -31.40 13.50
N GLY A 265 1.36 -30.26 14.17
CA GLY A 265 2.60 -29.49 14.29
C GLY A 265 2.41 -28.13 14.93
N GLU A 266 3.36 -27.26 14.67
CA GLU A 266 3.40 -25.89 15.19
C GLU A 266 2.54 -24.96 14.33
N LEU A 267 1.58 -24.30 14.97
CA LEU A 267 0.67 -23.33 14.31
C LEU A 267 1.09 -21.90 14.54
N ARG A 268 0.91 -21.10 13.51
CA ARG A 268 0.96 -19.64 13.61
C ARG A 268 0.02 -18.98 12.60
N THR A 269 -0.35 -17.76 12.86
CA THR A 269 -0.94 -16.90 11.83
C THR A 269 0.15 -16.54 10.80
N PRO A 270 -0.06 -16.75 9.49
CA PRO A 270 0.91 -16.36 8.49
C PRO A 270 1.07 -14.82 8.47
N SER A 271 2.29 -14.33 8.21
CA SER A 271 2.51 -12.93 7.91
C SER A 271 1.81 -12.54 6.59
N ILE A 272 1.55 -11.26 6.38
CA ILE A 272 0.96 -10.78 5.11
C ILE A 272 1.90 -11.12 3.94
N ALA A 273 3.21 -11.02 4.15
CA ALA A 273 4.22 -11.39 3.16
C ALA A 273 4.18 -12.87 2.81
N ASP A 274 4.14 -13.76 3.81
CA ASP A 274 4.02 -15.21 3.60
C ASP A 274 2.72 -15.56 2.87
N LEU A 275 1.59 -14.94 3.27
CA LEU A 275 0.30 -15.17 2.64
C LEU A 275 0.28 -14.65 1.19
N PHE A 276 0.92 -13.52 0.92
CA PHE A 276 1.05 -12.99 -0.42
C PHE A 276 1.78 -13.99 -1.34
N VAL A 277 2.93 -14.51 -0.91
CA VAL A 277 3.69 -15.54 -1.66
C VAL A 277 2.83 -16.78 -1.87
N ALA A 278 2.17 -17.28 -0.83
CA ALA A 278 1.31 -18.46 -0.90
C ALA A 278 0.16 -18.29 -1.90
N LYS A 279 -0.50 -17.12 -1.92
CA LYS A 279 -1.59 -16.82 -2.86
C LYS A 279 -1.10 -16.61 -4.30
N MET A 280 0.12 -16.08 -4.49
CA MET A 280 0.69 -15.91 -5.83
C MET A 280 1.12 -17.23 -6.47
N GLN A 281 1.62 -18.20 -5.67
CA GLN A 281 2.13 -19.48 -6.15
C GLN A 281 1.08 -20.60 -6.09
N GLY A 282 0.23 -20.62 -5.07
CA GLY A 282 -0.84 -21.62 -4.92
C GLY A 282 -1.95 -21.53 -5.95
N GLY A 283 -2.19 -20.35 -6.54
CA GLY A 283 -3.16 -20.16 -7.62
C GLY A 283 -2.72 -20.65 -9.01
N ALA A 284 -1.48 -21.07 -9.17
CA ALA A 284 -0.94 -21.58 -10.44
C ALA A 284 -1.14 -23.10 -10.64
N SER A 285 -1.73 -23.80 -9.67
CA SER A 285 -1.87 -25.26 -9.65
C SER A 285 -3.32 -25.75 -9.78
N SER A 286 -4.24 -24.91 -10.26
CA SER A 286 -5.65 -25.31 -10.52
C SER A 286 -6.06 -25.08 -11.96
#